data_5208c974a66da54cef9c771030d55e7a
#
_entry.id   5208c974a66da54cef9c771030d55e7a
#
_cell.length_a   1.000
_cell.length_b   1.000
_cell.length_c   1.000
_cell.angle_alpha   90.00
_cell.angle_beta   90.00
_cell.angle_gamma   90.00
#
_symmetry.space_group_name_H-M   'P 1'
#
loop_
_entity.id
_entity.type
_entity.pdbx_description
1 polymer ?
#
loop_
_entity_poly.entity_id
_entity_poly.type
_entity_poly.pdbx_seq_one_letter_code
_entity_poly.pdbx_strand_id
1 'polypeptide(L)'
;MNWLGHTRQKVSEYVDFIELELGVLLLTHIMAVLWIYIGTDDSVDGSWVNSFVESQREELGDETLDMYDFMWVIYFNAFYFILTTITTVGYGDISGSTTNEYLFSMCVEFIGLTFFSFLTGTISVMFSGDQSFESLINARMEELDLWLLRLENCN
;
A
#
# COMPACT_ATOMS: atom_id res chain seq x y z
N MET A 1 -32.22 18.55 7.98
CA MET A 1 -31.29 19.50 7.35
C MET A 1 -29.85 19.16 7.78
N ASN A 2 -29.30 18.03 7.28
CA ASN A 2 -27.96 17.53 7.66
C ASN A 2 -27.08 17.19 6.43
N TRP A 3 -27.36 17.78 5.27
CA TRP A 3 -26.56 17.55 4.08
C TRP A 3 -25.08 17.98 4.26
N LEU A 4 -24.86 19.11 4.92
CA LEU A 4 -23.52 19.63 5.25
C LEU A 4 -22.72 18.70 6.17
N GLY A 5 -23.39 18.04 7.14
CA GLY A 5 -22.75 17.07 8.03
C GLY A 5 -22.27 15.83 7.28
N HIS A 6 -23.09 15.29 6.38
CA HIS A 6 -22.75 14.11 5.58
C HIS A 6 -21.59 14.39 4.60
N THR A 7 -21.62 15.57 3.94
CA THR A 7 -20.53 15.97 3.05
C THR A 7 -19.21 16.11 3.81
N ARG A 8 -19.26 16.67 5.03
CA ARG A 8 -18.08 16.85 5.87
C ARG A 8 -17.48 15.52 6.34
N GLN A 9 -18.33 14.56 6.68
CA GLN A 9 -17.91 13.22 7.07
C GLN A 9 -17.25 12.48 5.90
N LYS A 10 -17.83 12.49 4.70
CA LYS A 10 -17.21 11.88 3.51
C LYS A 10 -15.87 12.51 3.16
N VAL A 11 -15.75 13.84 3.26
CA VAL A 11 -14.46 14.52 3.02
C VAL A 11 -13.41 14.07 4.03
N SER A 12 -13.76 13.90 5.32
CA SER A 12 -12.85 13.39 6.34
C SER A 12 -12.37 11.96 6.00
N GLU A 13 -13.26 11.08 5.60
CA GLU A 13 -12.93 9.70 5.22
C GLU A 13 -11.95 9.63 4.03
N TYR A 14 -12.12 10.51 3.01
CA TYR A 14 -11.18 10.61 1.90
C TYR A 14 -9.82 11.16 2.33
N VAL A 15 -9.78 12.12 3.26
CA VAL A 15 -8.52 12.66 3.79
C VAL A 15 -7.77 11.57 4.55
N ASP A 16 -8.45 10.84 5.43
CA ASP A 16 -7.87 9.73 6.20
C ASP A 16 -7.29 8.63 5.28
N PHE A 17 -7.99 8.35 4.16
CA PHE A 17 -7.51 7.41 3.16
C PHE A 17 -6.25 7.91 2.44
N ILE A 18 -6.21 9.18 2.03
CA ILE A 18 -5.04 9.78 1.38
C ILE A 18 -3.83 9.80 2.33
N GLU A 19 -4.04 10.14 3.60
CA GLU A 19 -2.98 10.09 4.61
C GLU A 19 -2.40 8.68 4.78
N LEU A 20 -3.25 7.67 4.76
CA LEU A 20 -2.84 6.27 4.82
C LEU A 20 -2.01 5.86 3.58
N GLU A 21 -2.45 6.22 2.37
CA GLU A 21 -1.71 5.95 1.12
C GLU A 21 -0.34 6.64 1.11
N LEU A 22 -0.26 7.89 1.55
CA LEU A 22 1.01 8.60 1.69
C LEU A 22 1.93 7.92 2.70
N GLY A 23 1.37 7.40 3.80
CA GLY A 23 2.11 6.61 4.78
C GLY A 23 2.70 5.32 4.19
N VAL A 24 1.94 4.61 3.36
CA VAL A 24 2.43 3.41 2.64
C VAL A 24 3.55 3.77 1.67
N LEU A 25 3.41 4.85 0.90
CA LEU A 25 4.46 5.29 -0.02
C LEU A 25 5.75 5.68 0.71
N LEU A 26 5.63 6.36 1.84
CA LEU A 26 6.77 6.71 2.68
C LEU A 26 7.44 5.47 3.27
N LEU A 27 6.67 4.51 3.77
CA LEU A 27 7.19 3.24 4.26
C LEU A 27 7.91 2.48 3.15
N THR A 28 7.31 2.39 1.96
CA THR A 28 7.92 1.76 0.78
C THR A 28 9.25 2.43 0.41
N HIS A 29 9.31 3.76 0.45
CA HIS A 29 10.54 4.50 0.21
C HIS A 29 11.64 4.16 1.23
N ILE A 30 11.31 4.16 2.52
CA ILE A 30 12.28 3.83 3.59
C ILE A 30 12.79 2.39 3.42
N MET A 31 11.90 1.44 3.17
CA MET A 31 12.26 0.04 2.97
C MET A 31 13.09 -0.15 1.69
N ALA A 32 12.80 0.58 0.62
CA ALA A 32 13.61 0.54 -0.61
C ALA A 32 15.05 1.04 -0.38
N VAL A 33 15.21 2.12 0.38
CA VAL A 33 16.55 2.62 0.74
C VAL A 33 17.30 1.60 1.60
N LEU A 34 16.65 0.96 2.57
CA LEU A 34 17.25 -0.11 3.37
C LEU A 34 17.61 -1.34 2.52
N TRP A 35 16.77 -1.70 1.55
CA TRP A 35 17.06 -2.78 0.60
C TRP A 35 18.31 -2.52 -0.23
N ILE A 36 18.46 -1.30 -0.73
CA ILE A 36 19.69 -0.87 -1.43
C ILE A 36 20.89 -0.95 -0.49
N TYR A 37 20.75 -0.41 0.73
CA TYR A 37 21.83 -0.43 1.72
C TYR A 37 22.34 -1.84 2.02
N ILE A 38 21.44 -2.81 2.17
CA ILE A 38 21.81 -4.22 2.40
C ILE A 38 22.45 -4.82 1.14
N GLY A 39 21.94 -4.47 -0.06
CA GLY A 39 22.47 -4.94 -1.32
C GLY A 39 23.81 -4.31 -1.72
N THR A 40 24.24 -3.24 -1.06
CA THR A 40 25.53 -2.57 -1.29
C THR A 40 26.62 -2.99 -0.28
N ASP A 41 26.39 -4.02 0.54
CA ASP A 41 27.38 -4.53 1.48
C ASP A 41 28.51 -5.25 0.72
N ASP A 42 29.66 -4.60 0.63
CA ASP A 42 30.86 -5.09 -0.06
C ASP A 42 31.46 -6.36 0.57
N SER A 43 31.01 -6.73 1.77
CA SER A 43 31.47 -7.94 2.47
C SER A 43 30.86 -9.23 1.91
N VAL A 44 29.86 -9.14 1.03
CA VAL A 44 29.13 -10.29 0.51
C VAL A 44 29.07 -10.28 -1.01
N ASP A 45 29.81 -11.19 -1.62
CA ASP A 45 29.77 -11.39 -3.08
C ASP A 45 28.36 -11.84 -3.53
N GLY A 46 27.90 -11.32 -4.67
CA GLY A 46 26.68 -11.76 -5.32
C GLY A 46 25.40 -11.16 -4.73
N SER A 47 25.47 -9.98 -4.10
CA SER A 47 24.25 -9.23 -3.73
C SER A 47 23.40 -8.87 -4.94
N TRP A 48 22.11 -8.60 -4.74
CA TRP A 48 21.22 -8.22 -5.82
C TRP A 48 21.66 -6.98 -6.59
N VAL A 49 22.27 -5.98 -5.90
CA VAL A 49 22.81 -4.76 -6.53
C VAL A 49 24.02 -5.10 -7.40
N ASN A 50 24.95 -5.90 -6.86
CA ASN A 50 26.15 -6.29 -7.61
C ASN A 50 25.78 -7.13 -8.84
N SER A 51 24.85 -8.07 -8.69
CA SER A 51 24.34 -8.88 -9.80
C SER A 51 23.64 -8.04 -10.86
N PHE A 52 22.90 -7.00 -10.46
CA PHE A 52 22.28 -6.07 -11.38
C PHE A 52 23.32 -5.24 -12.13
N VAL A 53 24.31 -4.65 -11.44
CA VAL A 53 25.37 -3.85 -12.08
C VAL A 53 26.17 -4.69 -13.05
N GLU A 54 26.51 -5.92 -12.68
CA GLU A 54 27.25 -6.85 -13.54
C GLU A 54 26.46 -7.17 -14.83
N SER A 55 25.18 -7.45 -14.70
CA SER A 55 24.29 -7.66 -15.85
C SER A 55 24.23 -6.44 -16.78
N GLN A 56 24.25 -5.22 -16.24
CA GLN A 56 24.24 -4.00 -17.03
C GLN A 56 25.59 -3.76 -17.73
N ARG A 57 26.72 -4.09 -17.09
CA ARG A 57 28.06 -4.03 -17.70
C ARG A 57 28.17 -4.98 -18.90
N GLU A 58 27.66 -6.21 -18.73
CA GLU A 58 27.65 -7.20 -19.83
C GLU A 58 26.77 -6.73 -21.00
N GLU A 59 25.58 -6.18 -20.72
CA GLU A 59 24.65 -5.72 -21.76
C GLU A 59 25.21 -4.52 -22.55
N LEU A 60 25.84 -3.57 -21.87
CA LEU A 60 26.41 -2.37 -22.50
C LEU A 60 27.82 -2.57 -23.05
N GLY A 61 28.52 -3.66 -22.69
CA GLY A 61 29.86 -3.95 -23.07
C GLY A 61 30.90 -2.97 -22.48
N ASP A 62 30.62 -2.38 -21.35
CA ASP A 62 31.46 -1.40 -20.67
C ASP A 62 31.70 -1.80 -19.20
N GLU A 63 32.87 -2.34 -18.93
CA GLU A 63 33.31 -2.78 -17.60
C GLU A 63 33.63 -1.61 -16.64
N THR A 64 33.69 -0.37 -17.16
CA THR A 64 34.04 0.81 -16.34
C THR A 64 32.86 1.43 -15.61
N LEU A 65 31.64 1.00 -15.91
CA LEU A 65 30.43 1.50 -15.29
C LEU A 65 30.35 1.09 -13.83
N ASP A 66 29.94 2.03 -12.99
CA ASP A 66 29.81 1.87 -11.55
C ASP A 66 28.35 1.84 -11.11
N MET A 67 28.09 1.39 -9.88
CA MET A 67 26.77 1.43 -9.24
C MET A 67 26.14 2.84 -9.31
N TYR A 68 26.95 3.89 -9.19
CA TYR A 68 26.50 5.28 -9.23
C TYR A 68 25.91 5.68 -10.58
N ASP A 69 26.32 5.07 -11.68
CA ASP A 69 25.78 5.34 -13.02
C ASP A 69 24.34 4.83 -13.15
N PHE A 70 23.99 3.82 -12.35
CA PHE A 70 22.67 3.19 -12.34
C PHE A 70 21.82 3.54 -11.11
N MET A 71 22.22 4.49 -10.28
CA MET A 71 21.57 4.77 -9.00
C MET A 71 20.04 4.95 -9.10
N TRP A 72 19.56 5.66 -10.11
CA TRP A 72 18.13 5.85 -10.31
C TRP A 72 17.42 4.55 -10.70
N VAL A 73 18.03 3.73 -11.53
CA VAL A 73 17.46 2.44 -11.96
C VAL A 73 17.42 1.47 -10.77
N ILE A 74 18.51 1.42 -10.00
CA ILE A 74 18.59 0.63 -8.76
C ILE A 74 17.51 1.06 -7.77
N TYR A 75 17.32 2.37 -7.59
CA TYR A 75 16.27 2.88 -6.72
C TYR A 75 14.87 2.48 -7.18
N PHE A 76 14.55 2.62 -8.47
CA PHE A 76 13.24 2.22 -8.99
C PHE A 76 13.03 0.71 -8.91
N ASN A 77 14.05 -0.10 -9.14
CA ASN A 77 13.97 -1.55 -8.96
C ASN A 77 13.74 -1.93 -7.49
N ALA A 78 14.46 -1.29 -6.57
CA ALA A 78 14.24 -1.46 -5.13
C ALA A 78 12.83 -1.05 -4.71
N PHE A 79 12.37 0.11 -5.14
CA PHE A 79 11.03 0.61 -4.84
C PHE A 79 9.95 -0.32 -5.38
N TYR A 80 10.09 -0.78 -6.62
CA TYR A 80 9.20 -1.74 -7.26
C TYR A 80 9.17 -3.07 -6.49
N PHE A 81 10.34 -3.62 -6.14
CA PHE A 81 10.42 -4.85 -5.35
C PHE A 81 9.68 -4.74 -4.02
N ILE A 82 9.93 -3.68 -3.26
CA ILE A 82 9.27 -3.45 -1.97
C ILE A 82 7.77 -3.25 -2.17
N LEU A 83 7.35 -2.46 -3.16
CA LEU A 83 5.93 -2.22 -3.43
C LEU A 83 5.19 -3.51 -3.78
N THR A 84 5.74 -4.34 -4.69
CA THR A 84 5.13 -5.61 -5.06
C THR A 84 5.09 -6.61 -3.91
N THR A 85 6.07 -6.56 -3.02
CA THR A 85 6.13 -7.41 -1.82
C THR A 85 5.11 -6.97 -0.77
N ILE A 86 5.04 -5.68 -0.43
CA ILE A 86 4.08 -5.13 0.54
C ILE A 86 2.63 -5.34 0.06
N THR A 87 2.37 -5.20 -1.24
CA THR A 87 1.04 -5.43 -1.82
C THR A 87 0.72 -6.91 -2.05
N THR A 88 1.61 -7.81 -1.65
CA THR A 88 1.45 -9.28 -1.78
C THR A 88 1.35 -9.79 -3.23
N VAL A 89 1.77 -9.00 -4.22
CA VAL A 89 1.78 -9.40 -5.64
C VAL A 89 2.94 -10.34 -5.92
N GLY A 90 4.18 -9.95 -5.56
CA GLY A 90 5.39 -10.78 -5.61
C GLY A 90 5.64 -11.47 -6.96
N TYR A 91 5.92 -10.73 -8.02
CA TYR A 91 6.19 -11.32 -9.35
C TYR A 91 7.42 -12.24 -9.36
N GLY A 92 8.37 -12.06 -8.43
CA GLY A 92 9.57 -12.90 -8.33
C GLY A 92 10.64 -12.62 -9.40
N ASP A 93 10.53 -11.52 -10.10
CA ASP A 93 11.49 -11.01 -11.09
C ASP A 93 12.70 -10.34 -10.44
N ILE A 94 12.51 -9.76 -9.27
CA ILE A 94 13.57 -9.26 -8.38
C ILE A 94 13.47 -10.03 -7.07
N SER A 95 14.60 -10.56 -6.60
CA SER A 95 14.68 -11.32 -5.36
C SER A 95 16.05 -11.14 -4.71
N GLY A 96 16.13 -11.42 -3.41
CA GLY A 96 17.41 -11.47 -2.71
C GLY A 96 18.27 -12.65 -3.18
N SER A 97 19.58 -12.51 -3.05
CA SER A 97 20.57 -13.52 -3.37
C SER A 97 21.37 -13.95 -2.14
N THR A 98 21.45 -13.10 -1.13
CA THR A 98 22.23 -13.31 0.10
C THR A 98 21.34 -13.60 1.30
N THR A 99 21.90 -14.17 2.36
CA THR A 99 21.16 -14.49 3.61
C THR A 99 20.59 -13.24 4.26
N ASN A 100 21.31 -12.11 4.24
CA ASN A 100 20.85 -10.86 4.82
C ASN A 100 19.67 -10.29 4.03
N GLU A 101 19.73 -10.39 2.70
CA GLU A 101 18.64 -10.00 1.80
C GLU A 101 17.39 -10.85 2.02
N TYR A 102 17.52 -12.17 2.17
CA TYR A 102 16.39 -13.04 2.51
C TYR A 102 15.76 -12.69 3.86
N LEU A 103 16.59 -12.45 4.90
CA LEU A 103 16.07 -12.05 6.21
C LEU A 103 15.30 -10.74 6.14
N PHE A 104 15.85 -9.77 5.40
CA PHE A 104 15.17 -8.49 5.20
C PHE A 104 13.85 -8.66 4.43
N SER A 105 13.86 -9.44 3.35
CA SER A 105 12.64 -9.73 2.57
C SER A 105 11.54 -10.35 3.43
N MET A 106 11.87 -11.32 4.28
CA MET A 106 10.90 -11.88 5.24
C MET A 106 10.32 -10.81 6.17
N CYS A 107 11.16 -9.89 6.68
CA CYS A 107 10.67 -8.79 7.52
C CYS A 107 9.71 -7.88 6.73
N VAL A 108 10.04 -7.55 5.48
CA VAL A 108 9.18 -6.73 4.61
C VAL A 108 7.85 -7.43 4.35
N GLU A 109 7.85 -8.75 4.10
CA GLU A 109 6.63 -9.56 3.91
C GLU A 109 5.71 -9.50 5.14
N PHE A 110 6.24 -9.65 6.36
CA PHE A 110 5.44 -9.54 7.59
C PHE A 110 4.87 -8.12 7.80
N ILE A 111 5.69 -7.10 7.56
CA ILE A 111 5.24 -5.72 7.62
C ILE A 111 4.17 -5.47 6.56
N GLY A 112 4.39 -5.92 5.34
CA GLY A 112 3.47 -5.80 4.21
C GLY A 112 2.12 -6.45 4.49
N LEU A 113 2.10 -7.67 5.01
CA LEU A 113 0.87 -8.39 5.37
C LEU A 113 0.04 -7.60 6.40
N THR A 114 0.71 -7.02 7.40
CA THR A 114 0.06 -6.21 8.43
C THR A 114 -0.55 -4.94 7.84
N PHE A 115 0.21 -4.22 7.02
CA PHE A 115 -0.25 -3.01 6.34
C PHE A 115 -1.38 -3.28 5.36
N PHE A 116 -1.26 -4.31 4.55
CA PHE A 116 -2.29 -4.71 3.58
C PHE A 116 -3.61 -5.07 4.29
N SER A 117 -3.54 -5.76 5.42
CA SER A 117 -4.71 -6.08 6.24
C SER A 117 -5.38 -4.81 6.79
N PHE A 118 -4.59 -3.83 7.20
CA PHE A 118 -5.09 -2.55 7.68
C PHE A 118 -5.74 -1.72 6.56
N LEU A 119 -5.11 -1.65 5.38
CA LEU A 119 -5.65 -0.99 4.18
C LEU A 119 -7.01 -1.58 3.78
N THR A 120 -7.11 -2.89 3.66
CA THR A 120 -8.36 -3.57 3.30
C THR A 120 -9.45 -3.36 4.34
N GLY A 121 -9.10 -3.32 5.62
CA GLY A 121 -10.00 -2.98 6.72
C GLY A 121 -10.56 -1.55 6.58
N THR A 122 -9.72 -0.57 6.33
CA THR A 122 -10.12 0.84 6.15
C THR A 122 -11.04 1.00 4.95
N ILE A 123 -10.69 0.41 3.80
CA ILE A 123 -11.54 0.42 2.60
C ILE A 123 -12.90 -0.21 2.89
N SER A 124 -12.93 -1.34 3.60
CA SER A 124 -14.17 -2.02 3.97
C SER A 124 -15.09 -1.14 4.82
N VAL A 125 -14.53 -0.39 5.77
CA VAL A 125 -15.31 0.55 6.61
C VAL A 125 -15.90 1.69 5.77
N MET A 126 -15.15 2.25 4.81
CA MET A 126 -15.65 3.30 3.91
C MET A 126 -16.86 2.82 3.10
N PHE A 127 -16.82 1.61 2.55
CA PHE A 127 -17.95 1.04 1.81
C PHE A 127 -19.14 0.66 2.72
N SER A 128 -18.89 0.21 3.94
CA SER A 128 -19.93 -0.16 4.89
C SER A 128 -20.68 1.05 5.46
N GLY A 129 -20.05 2.21 5.54
CA GLY A 129 -20.65 3.46 6.01
C GLY A 129 -21.88 3.89 5.19
N ASP A 130 -21.81 3.74 3.87
CA ASP A 130 -22.94 4.06 2.97
C ASP A 130 -24.14 3.10 3.19
N GLN A 131 -23.88 1.82 3.41
CA GLN A 131 -24.96 0.84 3.70
C GLN A 131 -25.64 1.10 5.05
N SER A 132 -24.87 1.51 6.07
CA SER A 132 -25.45 1.87 7.38
C SER A 132 -26.34 3.11 7.30
N PHE A 133 -25.99 4.09 6.47
CA PHE A 133 -26.80 5.28 6.26
C PHE A 133 -28.10 4.98 5.50
N GLU A 134 -28.06 4.16 4.46
CA GLU A 134 -29.27 3.71 3.75
C GLU A 134 -30.21 2.92 4.67
N SER A 135 -29.67 2.04 5.52
CA SER A 135 -30.48 1.29 6.47
C SER A 135 -31.17 2.18 7.50
N LEU A 136 -30.50 3.25 7.95
CA LEU A 136 -31.08 4.25 8.85
C LEU A 136 -32.20 5.06 8.17
N ILE A 137 -32.02 5.45 6.91
CA ILE A 137 -33.06 6.15 6.13
C ILE A 137 -34.26 5.24 5.96
N ASN A 138 -34.07 3.99 5.54
CA ASN A 138 -35.16 3.04 5.35
C ASN A 138 -35.92 2.77 6.63
N ALA A 139 -35.26 2.61 7.79
CA ALA A 139 -35.88 2.46 9.08
C ALA A 139 -36.73 3.69 9.48
N ARG A 140 -36.22 4.91 9.16
CA ARG A 140 -36.99 6.15 9.41
C ARG A 140 -38.18 6.32 8.48
N MET A 141 -38.06 5.90 7.23
CA MET A 141 -39.18 5.90 6.28
C MET A 141 -40.28 4.93 6.73
N GLU A 142 -39.91 3.73 7.15
CA GLU A 142 -40.86 2.73 7.68
C GLU A 142 -41.59 3.25 8.95
N GLU A 143 -40.87 3.93 9.83
CA GLU A 143 -41.47 4.56 11.03
C GLU A 143 -42.48 5.65 10.63
N LEU A 144 -42.18 6.48 9.64
CA LEU A 144 -43.09 7.50 9.11
C LEU A 144 -44.35 6.89 8.47
N ASP A 145 -44.17 5.82 7.69
CA ASP A 145 -45.31 5.12 7.06
C ASP A 145 -46.25 4.52 8.09
N LEU A 146 -45.72 3.93 9.16
CA LEU A 146 -46.51 3.43 10.29
C LEU A 146 -47.26 4.55 11.02
N TRP A 147 -46.65 5.73 11.16
CA TRP A 147 -47.33 6.91 11.74
C TRP A 147 -48.48 7.41 10.86
N LEU A 148 -48.28 7.49 9.54
CA LEU A 148 -49.32 7.90 8.59
C LEU A 148 -50.51 6.95 8.59
N LEU A 149 -50.23 5.63 8.55
CA LEU A 149 -51.30 4.61 8.65
C LEU A 149 -52.10 4.71 9.96
N ARG A 150 -51.44 5.06 11.06
CA ARG A 150 -52.12 5.25 12.36
C ARG A 150 -53.01 6.48 12.36
N LEU A 151 -52.60 7.58 11.71
CA LEU A 151 -53.40 8.79 11.57
C LEU A 151 -54.61 8.55 10.64
N GLU A 152 -54.45 7.77 9.59
CA GLU A 152 -55.53 7.43 8.65
C GLU A 152 -56.60 6.55 9.28
N ASN A 153 -56.24 5.65 10.20
CA ASN A 153 -57.13 4.80 10.93
C ASN A 153 -57.82 5.50 12.13
N CYS A 154 -57.41 6.71 12.49
CA CYS A 154 -58.02 7.51 13.55
C CYS A 154 -59.09 8.51 13.04
N ASN A 155 -59.31 8.60 11.74
CA ASN A 155 -60.37 9.38 11.09
C ASN A 155 -61.48 8.49 10.60
#